data_3cc6f4b8804ecb1eef2366987da2a659
#
_entry.id   3cc6f4b8804ecb1eef2366987da2a659
#
_cell.length_a   1.000
_cell.length_b   1.000
_cell.length_c   1.000
_cell.angle_alpha   90.00
_cell.angle_beta   90.00
_cell.angle_gamma   90.00
#
_symmetry.space_group_name_H-M   'P 1'
#
loop_
_entity.id
_entity.type
_entity.pdbx_description
1 polymer ?
#
loop_
_entity_poly.entity_id
_entity_poly.type
_entity_poly.pdbx_seq_one_letter_code
_entity_poly.pdbx_strand_id
1 'polypeptide(L)'
;MDPQKILEKAQAKNMLTKPASEYSQKEILGLIMLPGFSTNTAVTEYSGRGVGMDVVKKNVESLGGIVSVSSTYGEGTTISMKIPLTLAIVDGMKVTVGDSIFTIPIANIRQSFKVKADQVIKDEYGNEMVERVDRFYPIVRLHSFYHLPTEVTQMEDGILLWVEANDRSYCLFVDDLIGEQQVVVKPLPAFLSEFNLKDHGITGCTIMGDGNISIILD
;
A
#
# COMPACT_ATOMS: atom_id res chain seq x y z
N MET A 1 16.11 22.99 16.39
CA MET A 1 15.23 22.48 17.46
C MET A 1 16.06 21.79 18.53
N ASP A 2 15.56 21.76 19.78
CA ASP A 2 16.21 21.06 20.89
C ASP A 2 15.61 19.64 21.02
N PRO A 3 16.37 18.58 20.69
CA PRO A 3 15.86 17.22 20.74
C PRO A 3 15.44 16.79 22.15
N GLN A 4 16.15 17.28 23.18
CA GLN A 4 15.89 16.91 24.56
C GLN A 4 14.53 17.44 25.02
N LYS A 5 14.20 18.70 24.70
CA LYS A 5 12.89 19.29 24.99
C LYS A 5 11.75 18.62 24.24
N ILE A 6 12.01 18.13 23.02
CA ILE A 6 11.00 17.37 22.25
C ILE A 6 10.72 16.05 22.95
N LEU A 7 11.76 15.32 23.35
CA LEU A 7 11.64 14.02 24.01
C LEU A 7 10.92 14.15 25.38
N GLU A 8 11.33 15.10 26.21
CA GLU A 8 10.68 15.38 27.50
C GLU A 8 9.19 15.70 27.33
N LYS A 9 8.84 16.49 26.33
CA LYS A 9 7.45 16.84 26.05
C LYS A 9 6.63 15.68 25.54
N ALA A 10 7.20 14.84 24.68
CA ALA A 10 6.57 13.61 24.22
C ALA A 10 6.34 12.63 25.36
N GLN A 11 7.31 12.52 26.27
CA GLN A 11 7.19 11.70 27.47
C GLN A 11 6.08 12.22 28.42
N ALA A 12 6.04 13.52 28.65
CA ALA A 12 4.99 14.15 29.50
C ALA A 12 3.58 13.96 28.92
N LYS A 13 3.47 13.77 27.59
CA LYS A 13 2.20 13.52 26.91
C LYS A 13 1.90 12.03 26.68
N ASN A 14 2.71 11.11 27.19
CA ASN A 14 2.61 9.67 26.98
C ASN A 14 2.59 9.27 25.48
N MET A 15 3.40 9.95 24.66
CA MET A 15 3.47 9.70 23.21
C MET A 15 4.63 8.77 22.81
N LEU A 16 5.42 8.29 23.76
CA LEU A 16 6.53 7.40 23.50
C LEU A 16 6.04 5.95 23.39
N THR A 17 6.52 5.23 22.38
CA THR A 17 6.19 3.80 22.14
C THR A 17 7.27 2.85 22.65
N LYS A 18 8.45 3.40 23.02
CA LYS A 18 9.61 2.67 23.58
C LYS A 18 10.30 3.53 24.63
N PRO A 19 11.24 2.98 25.41
CA PRO A 19 12.04 3.75 26.39
C PRO A 19 12.72 4.95 25.75
N ALA A 20 12.76 6.09 26.44
CA ALA A 20 13.33 7.34 25.93
C ALA A 20 14.80 7.21 25.48
N SER A 21 15.57 6.34 26.14
CA SER A 21 16.98 6.05 25.82
C SER A 21 17.20 5.34 24.48
N GLU A 22 16.16 4.74 23.90
CA GLU A 22 16.23 4.00 22.66
C GLU A 22 15.87 4.83 21.42
N TYR A 23 15.49 6.11 21.62
CA TYR A 23 15.16 6.99 20.50
C TYR A 23 16.42 7.59 19.87
N SER A 24 16.61 7.39 18.59
CA SER A 24 17.59 8.10 17.80
C SER A 24 17.21 9.57 17.62
N GLN A 25 18.18 10.45 17.34
CA GLN A 25 17.92 11.87 17.09
C GLN A 25 16.87 12.10 15.99
N LYS A 26 16.90 11.28 14.94
CA LYS A 26 15.92 11.34 13.84
C LYS A 26 14.50 10.98 14.30
N GLU A 27 14.38 9.97 15.13
CA GLU A 27 13.07 9.56 15.69
C GLU A 27 12.53 10.62 16.64
N ILE A 28 13.39 11.22 17.49
CA ILE A 28 13.00 12.32 18.38
C ILE A 28 12.45 13.51 17.58
N LEU A 29 13.13 13.92 16.52
CA LEU A 29 12.64 14.98 15.65
C LEU A 29 11.32 14.61 14.96
N GLY A 30 11.12 13.33 14.65
CA GLY A 30 9.87 12.80 14.09
C GLY A 30 8.67 12.93 15.02
N LEU A 31 8.86 12.98 16.34
CA LEU A 31 7.77 13.11 17.33
C LEU A 31 6.94 14.38 17.16
N ILE A 32 7.52 15.45 16.58
CA ILE A 32 6.77 16.69 16.32
C ILE A 32 5.66 16.54 15.30
N MET A 33 5.70 15.44 14.52
CA MET A 33 4.71 15.10 13.50
C MET A 33 3.56 14.24 14.05
N LEU A 34 3.60 13.86 15.33
CA LEU A 34 2.54 13.07 15.94
C LEU A 34 1.30 13.93 16.20
N PRO A 35 0.09 13.36 16.03
CA PRO A 35 -1.15 14.05 16.32
C PRO A 35 -1.17 14.62 17.76
N GLY A 36 -1.51 15.90 17.89
CA GLY A 36 -1.57 16.56 19.18
C GLY A 36 -0.22 16.96 19.79
N PHE A 37 0.91 16.72 19.08
CA PHE A 37 2.19 17.24 19.50
C PHE A 37 2.29 18.73 19.14
N SER A 38 2.20 19.61 20.11
CA SER A 38 2.44 21.05 19.93
C SER A 38 3.49 21.52 20.92
N THR A 39 4.44 22.30 20.49
CA THR A 39 5.45 22.92 21.37
C THR A 39 4.90 24.09 22.16
N ASN A 40 3.83 24.72 21.74
CA ASN A 40 3.19 25.84 22.43
C ASN A 40 2.20 25.38 23.49
N THR A 41 2.26 26.00 24.66
CA THR A 41 1.33 25.82 25.77
C THR A 41 0.12 26.77 25.68
N ALA A 42 0.18 27.78 24.78
CA ALA A 42 -0.91 28.74 24.58
C ALA A 42 -1.24 28.82 23.08
N VAL A 43 -2.53 28.90 22.75
CA VAL A 43 -3.01 29.25 21.42
C VAL A 43 -2.69 30.73 21.22
N THR A 44 -1.67 31.04 20.42
CA THR A 44 -1.35 32.43 20.07
C THR A 44 -2.25 32.88 18.89
N GLU A 45 -2.66 34.13 18.88
CA GLU A 45 -3.52 34.75 17.85
C GLU A 45 -2.96 34.59 16.40
N TYR A 46 -1.66 34.38 16.25
CA TYR A 46 -1.01 34.14 14.96
C TYR A 46 -1.08 32.69 14.45
N SER A 47 -1.45 31.75 15.30
CA SER A 47 -1.67 30.34 14.96
C SER A 47 -3.16 30.03 14.81
N GLY A 48 -3.91 30.92 14.21
CA GLY A 48 -5.36 31.08 14.21
C GLY A 48 -6.24 29.86 13.88
N ARG A 49 -5.70 28.63 13.79
CA ARG A 49 -6.47 27.40 13.58
C ARG A 49 -5.96 26.20 14.37
N GLY A 50 -4.95 26.34 15.26
CA GLY A 50 -4.42 25.21 16.06
C GLY A 50 -3.85 24.05 15.19
N VAL A 51 -3.44 24.33 13.98
CA VAL A 51 -2.88 23.33 13.04
C VAL A 51 -1.43 23.08 13.38
N GLY A 52 -1.12 21.87 13.83
CA GLY A 52 0.23 21.39 14.08
C GLY A 52 0.89 20.80 12.84
N MET A 53 2.13 20.32 13.02
CA MET A 53 2.87 19.64 11.97
C MET A 53 2.24 18.30 11.55
N ASP A 54 1.41 17.72 12.39
CA ASP A 54 0.58 16.56 12.11
C ASP A 54 -0.39 16.77 10.94
N VAL A 55 -1.01 17.96 10.86
CA VAL A 55 -1.89 18.31 9.74
C VAL A 55 -1.08 18.47 8.45
N VAL A 56 0.09 19.09 8.51
CA VAL A 56 0.99 19.21 7.35
C VAL A 56 1.41 17.82 6.87
N LYS A 57 1.82 16.95 7.77
CA LYS A 57 2.17 15.57 7.46
C LYS A 57 1.00 14.84 6.78
N LYS A 58 -0.19 14.89 7.37
CA LYS A 58 -1.39 14.25 6.83
C LYS A 58 -1.73 14.74 5.43
N ASN A 59 -1.63 16.05 5.17
CA ASN A 59 -1.91 16.62 3.86
C ASN A 59 -0.88 16.19 2.80
N VAL A 60 0.41 16.15 3.15
CA VAL A 60 1.45 15.68 2.24
C VAL A 60 1.31 14.19 1.96
N GLU A 61 1.05 13.37 2.99
CA GLU A 61 0.82 11.93 2.84
C GLU A 61 -0.44 11.62 2.02
N SER A 62 -1.49 12.43 2.12
CA SER A 62 -2.69 12.27 1.28
C SER A 62 -2.42 12.49 -0.22
N LEU A 63 -1.34 13.17 -0.55
CA LEU A 63 -0.84 13.35 -1.92
C LEU A 63 0.20 12.29 -2.32
N GLY A 64 0.37 11.24 -1.51
CA GLY A 64 1.42 10.23 -1.72
C GLY A 64 2.83 10.73 -1.43
N GLY A 65 2.96 11.86 -0.72
CA GLY A 65 4.23 12.46 -0.39
C GLY A 65 4.79 12.01 0.96
N ILE A 66 6.02 12.46 1.24
CA ILE A 66 6.74 12.15 2.49
C ILE A 66 7.23 13.46 3.11
N VAL A 67 7.06 13.61 4.44
CA VAL A 67 7.61 14.71 5.22
C VAL A 67 8.76 14.20 6.09
N SER A 68 9.85 14.92 6.10
CA SER A 68 10.99 14.63 6.97
C SER A 68 11.51 15.91 7.64
N VAL A 69 12.08 15.75 8.82
CA VAL A 69 12.67 16.85 9.62
C VAL A 69 14.11 16.55 9.91
N SER A 70 14.95 17.54 9.71
CA SER A 70 16.33 17.54 10.19
C SER A 70 16.61 18.85 10.94
N SER A 71 17.38 18.79 12.01
CA SER A 71 17.69 19.97 12.82
C SER A 71 19.04 19.82 13.49
N THR A 72 19.82 20.89 13.45
CA THR A 72 21.01 21.09 14.29
C THR A 72 20.69 22.16 15.33
N TYR A 73 20.88 21.82 16.60
CA TYR A 73 20.60 22.76 17.70
C TYR A 73 21.48 24.01 17.57
N GLY A 74 20.87 25.19 17.64
CA GLY A 74 21.58 26.50 17.49
C GLY A 74 21.75 26.96 16.04
N GLU A 75 21.66 26.07 15.02
CA GLU A 75 21.89 26.43 13.62
C GLU A 75 20.60 26.61 12.84
N GLY A 76 19.63 25.70 13.05
CA GLY A 76 18.35 25.78 12.34
C GLY A 76 17.61 24.46 12.21
N THR A 77 16.50 24.50 11.46
CA THR A 77 15.66 23.34 11.20
C THR A 77 15.24 23.34 9.74
N THR A 78 15.38 22.20 9.10
CA THR A 78 14.91 21.95 7.73
C THR A 78 13.76 20.97 7.76
N ILE A 79 12.64 21.37 7.15
CA ILE A 79 11.49 20.50 6.91
C ILE A 79 11.46 20.22 5.41
N SER A 80 11.64 18.97 5.05
CA SER A 80 11.65 18.53 3.65
C SER A 80 10.31 17.83 3.34
N MET A 81 9.63 18.30 2.30
CA MET A 81 8.42 17.69 1.77
C MET A 81 8.73 17.15 0.36
N LYS A 82 8.64 15.86 0.18
CA LYS A 82 8.75 15.21 -1.13
C LYS A 82 7.35 14.86 -1.59
N ILE A 83 6.86 15.52 -2.63
CA ILE A 83 5.54 15.28 -3.20
C ILE A 83 5.77 14.77 -4.62
N PRO A 84 5.17 13.64 -5.02
CA PRO A 84 5.24 13.18 -6.40
C PRO A 84 4.61 14.23 -7.33
N LEU A 85 5.33 14.61 -8.38
CA LEU A 85 4.85 15.59 -9.37
C LEU A 85 3.80 15.01 -10.32
N THR A 86 3.74 13.70 -10.42
CA THR A 86 2.78 12.99 -11.28
C THR A 86 1.88 12.12 -10.42
N LEU A 87 0.59 12.12 -10.76
CA LEU A 87 -0.29 11.01 -10.36
C LEU A 87 0.38 9.72 -10.88
N ALA A 88 0.51 8.72 -10.05
CA ALA A 88 0.98 7.42 -10.50
C ALA A 88 -0.08 6.87 -11.46
N ILE A 89 0.15 7.06 -12.76
CA ILE A 89 -0.69 6.48 -13.81
C ILE A 89 -0.04 5.14 -14.16
N VAL A 90 -0.82 4.09 -14.07
CA VAL A 90 -0.40 2.72 -14.37
C VAL A 90 -1.30 2.15 -15.45
N ASP A 91 -0.71 1.54 -16.47
CA ASP A 91 -1.45 0.71 -17.40
C ASP A 91 -1.80 -0.59 -16.68
N GLY A 92 -3.08 -0.81 -16.43
CA GLY A 92 -3.58 -1.92 -15.64
C GLY A 92 -4.53 -2.82 -16.41
N MET A 93 -4.39 -4.13 -16.21
CA MET A 93 -5.36 -5.13 -16.59
C MET A 93 -6.41 -5.25 -15.49
N LYS A 94 -7.67 -4.96 -15.82
CA LYS A 94 -8.79 -5.16 -14.89
C LYS A 94 -9.29 -6.60 -14.97
N VAL A 95 -9.47 -7.19 -13.80
CA VAL A 95 -9.95 -8.56 -13.63
C VAL A 95 -11.09 -8.60 -12.63
N THR A 96 -11.95 -9.58 -12.73
CA THR A 96 -13.02 -9.82 -11.76
C THR A 96 -12.75 -11.05 -10.90
N VAL A 97 -13.19 -10.98 -9.65
CA VAL A 97 -13.28 -12.11 -8.72
C VAL A 97 -14.57 -11.91 -7.92
N GLY A 98 -15.62 -12.65 -8.25
CA GLY A 98 -16.98 -12.38 -7.78
C GLY A 98 -17.41 -10.96 -8.15
N ASP A 99 -17.92 -10.23 -7.19
CA ASP A 99 -18.33 -8.82 -7.35
C ASP A 99 -17.16 -7.82 -7.23
N SER A 100 -15.94 -8.30 -6.97
CA SER A 100 -14.78 -7.45 -6.76
C SER A 100 -13.99 -7.25 -8.04
N ILE A 101 -13.48 -6.02 -8.24
CA ILE A 101 -12.62 -5.66 -9.37
C ILE A 101 -11.22 -5.40 -8.85
N PHE A 102 -10.25 -6.05 -9.47
CA PHE A 102 -8.83 -5.83 -9.23
C PHE A 102 -8.17 -5.26 -10.49
N THR A 103 -7.12 -4.48 -10.27
CA THR A 103 -6.25 -3.98 -11.33
C THR A 103 -4.84 -4.50 -11.08
N ILE A 104 -4.27 -5.19 -12.07
CA ILE A 104 -2.91 -5.73 -12.02
C ILE A 104 -2.09 -4.93 -13.03
N PRO A 105 -0.94 -4.32 -12.64
CA PRO A 105 -0.07 -3.62 -13.58
C PRO A 105 0.31 -4.53 -14.76
N ILE A 106 0.12 -4.04 -15.99
CA ILE A 106 0.43 -4.83 -17.21
C ILE A 106 1.92 -5.19 -17.26
N ALA A 107 2.76 -4.33 -16.71
CA ALA A 107 4.21 -4.59 -16.62
C ALA A 107 4.55 -5.89 -15.87
N ASN A 108 3.68 -6.31 -14.95
CA ASN A 108 3.86 -7.53 -14.18
C ASN A 108 3.24 -8.77 -14.85
N ILE A 109 2.42 -8.59 -15.88
CA ILE A 109 1.74 -9.70 -16.57
C ILE A 109 2.59 -10.21 -17.73
N ARG A 110 2.92 -11.49 -17.70
CA ARG A 110 3.62 -12.16 -18.80
C ARG A 110 2.65 -12.72 -19.83
N GLN A 111 1.58 -13.36 -19.36
CA GLN A 111 0.60 -14.01 -20.22
C GLN A 111 -0.71 -14.25 -19.47
N SER A 112 -1.83 -14.23 -20.19
CA SER A 112 -3.12 -14.75 -19.74
C SER A 112 -3.47 -16.00 -20.53
N PHE A 113 -4.05 -17.02 -19.89
CA PHE A 113 -4.40 -18.27 -20.54
C PHE A 113 -5.43 -19.07 -19.75
N LYS A 114 -6.13 -19.97 -20.42
CA LYS A 114 -7.00 -20.96 -19.80
C LYS A 114 -6.30 -22.30 -19.68
N VAL A 115 -6.62 -23.05 -18.65
CA VAL A 115 -6.12 -24.40 -18.44
C VAL A 115 -7.29 -25.34 -18.12
N LYS A 116 -7.08 -26.63 -18.39
CA LYS A 116 -7.97 -27.68 -17.95
C LYS A 116 -7.52 -28.22 -16.59
N ALA A 117 -8.43 -28.85 -15.86
CA ALA A 117 -8.11 -29.39 -14.55
C ALA A 117 -6.97 -30.43 -14.59
N ASP A 118 -6.86 -31.18 -15.67
CA ASP A 118 -5.80 -32.18 -15.88
C ASP A 118 -4.40 -31.59 -16.12
N GLN A 119 -4.29 -30.28 -16.38
CA GLN A 119 -3.04 -29.54 -16.53
C GLN A 119 -2.54 -28.93 -15.20
N VAL A 120 -3.34 -29.04 -14.15
CA VAL A 120 -2.99 -28.57 -12.82
C VAL A 120 -2.53 -29.74 -11.97
N ILE A 121 -1.33 -29.65 -11.44
CA ILE A 121 -0.78 -30.65 -10.53
C ILE A 121 -0.78 -30.10 -9.10
N LYS A 122 -0.66 -30.98 -8.10
CA LYS A 122 -0.49 -30.57 -6.71
C LYS A 122 0.88 -31.03 -6.23
N ASP A 123 1.55 -30.14 -5.50
CA ASP A 123 2.79 -30.50 -4.81
C ASP A 123 2.52 -31.38 -3.56
N GLU A 124 3.58 -31.77 -2.85
CA GLU A 124 3.50 -32.57 -1.63
C GLU A 124 2.71 -31.91 -0.49
N TYR A 125 2.56 -30.58 -0.55
CA TYR A 125 1.82 -29.76 0.43
C TYR A 125 0.38 -29.46 0.00
N GLY A 126 -0.02 -29.94 -1.21
CA GLY A 126 -1.34 -29.69 -1.77
C GLY A 126 -1.48 -28.36 -2.52
N ASN A 127 -0.40 -27.62 -2.72
CA ASN A 127 -0.44 -26.39 -3.51
C ASN A 127 -0.62 -26.71 -4.99
N GLU A 128 -1.50 -25.97 -5.65
CA GLU A 128 -1.76 -26.12 -7.08
C GLU A 128 -0.65 -25.46 -7.89
N MET A 129 -0.20 -26.13 -8.94
CA MET A 129 0.86 -25.66 -9.82
C MET A 129 0.47 -25.93 -11.27
N VAL A 130 0.96 -25.08 -12.18
CA VAL A 130 0.80 -25.24 -13.63
C VAL A 130 2.16 -25.16 -14.30
N GLU A 131 2.38 -26.02 -15.31
CA GLU A 131 3.59 -26.01 -16.10
C GLU A 131 3.53 -24.95 -17.20
N ARG A 132 4.60 -24.15 -17.31
CA ARG A 132 4.84 -23.18 -18.38
C ARG A 132 6.33 -23.12 -18.69
N VAL A 133 6.67 -23.20 -19.99
CA VAL A 133 8.06 -23.09 -20.48
C VAL A 133 9.00 -23.97 -19.65
N ASP A 134 8.66 -25.25 -19.53
CA ASP A 134 9.43 -26.29 -18.81
C ASP A 134 9.66 -25.99 -17.30
N ARG A 135 8.80 -25.18 -16.70
CA ARG A 135 8.82 -24.87 -15.26
C ARG A 135 7.43 -24.90 -14.67
N PHE A 136 7.38 -25.22 -13.38
CA PHE A 136 6.14 -25.21 -12.61
C PHE A 136 6.01 -23.92 -11.83
N TYR A 137 4.82 -23.29 -11.94
CA TYR A 137 4.49 -22.06 -11.26
C TYR A 137 3.30 -22.29 -10.30
N PRO A 138 3.39 -21.81 -9.06
CA PRO A 138 2.29 -21.94 -8.11
C PRO A 138 1.08 -21.13 -8.58
N ILE A 139 -0.10 -21.67 -8.32
CA ILE A 139 -1.38 -21.00 -8.60
C ILE A 139 -1.90 -20.40 -7.31
N VAL A 140 -2.20 -19.10 -7.35
CA VAL A 140 -2.88 -18.38 -6.27
C VAL A 140 -4.31 -18.08 -6.72
N ARG A 141 -5.28 -18.73 -6.10
CA ARG A 141 -6.70 -18.45 -6.33
C ARG A 141 -7.11 -17.20 -5.57
N LEU A 142 -7.35 -16.08 -6.27
CA LEU A 142 -7.60 -14.79 -5.60
C LEU A 142 -8.86 -14.83 -4.74
N HIS A 143 -9.90 -15.57 -5.15
CA HIS A 143 -11.10 -15.72 -4.34
C HIS A 143 -10.83 -16.42 -2.99
N SER A 144 -9.98 -17.45 -2.99
CA SER A 144 -9.59 -18.15 -1.76
C SER A 144 -8.65 -17.28 -0.91
N PHE A 145 -7.71 -16.61 -1.55
CA PHE A 145 -6.70 -15.77 -0.87
C PHE A 145 -7.32 -14.58 -0.14
N TYR A 146 -8.30 -13.92 -0.78
CA TYR A 146 -9.01 -12.77 -0.18
C TYR A 146 -10.36 -13.13 0.43
N HIS A 147 -10.73 -14.42 0.49
CA HIS A 147 -12.01 -14.91 1.03
C HIS A 147 -13.24 -14.28 0.35
N LEU A 148 -13.18 -14.15 -0.97
CA LEU A 148 -14.25 -13.55 -1.78
C LEU A 148 -15.22 -14.63 -2.28
N PRO A 149 -16.52 -14.37 -2.24
CA PRO A 149 -17.49 -15.28 -2.85
C PRO A 149 -17.43 -15.19 -4.38
N THR A 150 -17.41 -16.34 -5.06
CA THR A 150 -17.52 -16.44 -6.51
C THR A 150 -18.14 -17.78 -6.90
N GLU A 151 -18.79 -17.82 -8.05
CA GLU A 151 -19.28 -19.06 -8.67
C GLU A 151 -18.18 -19.75 -9.52
N VAL A 152 -17.12 -19.00 -9.90
CA VAL A 152 -16.00 -19.47 -10.73
C VAL A 152 -14.96 -20.16 -9.85
N THR A 153 -15.18 -21.43 -9.57
CA THR A 153 -14.28 -22.25 -8.73
C THR A 153 -13.52 -23.31 -9.51
N GLN A 154 -14.04 -23.72 -10.68
CA GLN A 154 -13.38 -24.68 -11.55
C GLN A 154 -12.33 -23.98 -12.41
N MET A 155 -11.21 -24.67 -12.66
CA MET A 155 -10.07 -24.08 -13.38
C MET A 155 -10.41 -23.72 -14.83
N GLU A 156 -11.30 -24.50 -15.45
CA GLU A 156 -11.77 -24.29 -16.82
C GLU A 156 -12.66 -23.07 -17.01
N ASP A 157 -13.35 -22.67 -15.94
CA ASP A 157 -14.30 -21.56 -15.99
C ASP A 157 -13.64 -20.20 -15.85
N GLY A 158 -12.46 -20.15 -15.21
CA GLY A 158 -11.71 -18.93 -15.01
C GLY A 158 -10.50 -18.75 -15.94
N ILE A 159 -9.65 -17.83 -15.56
CA ILE A 159 -8.44 -17.45 -16.32
C ILE A 159 -7.24 -17.44 -15.37
N LEU A 160 -6.11 -17.93 -15.85
CA LEU A 160 -4.82 -17.79 -15.20
C LEU A 160 -4.04 -16.61 -15.80
N LEU A 161 -3.54 -15.76 -14.93
CA LEU A 161 -2.58 -14.71 -15.25
C LEU A 161 -1.20 -15.10 -14.73
N TRP A 162 -0.27 -15.38 -15.63
CA TRP A 162 1.13 -15.54 -15.25
C TRP A 162 1.73 -14.18 -14.97
N VAL A 163 2.08 -13.94 -13.72
CA VAL A 163 2.62 -12.67 -13.25
C VAL A 163 4.03 -12.85 -12.69
N GLU A 164 4.78 -11.78 -12.77
CA GLU A 164 6.14 -11.71 -12.24
C GLU A 164 6.29 -10.41 -11.44
N ALA A 165 6.64 -10.55 -10.17
CA ALA A 165 6.89 -9.44 -9.28
C ALA A 165 8.04 -9.79 -8.31
N ASN A 166 8.96 -8.84 -8.07
CA ASN A 166 10.07 -9.01 -7.11
C ASN A 166 10.88 -10.30 -7.31
N ASP A 167 11.25 -10.62 -8.56
CA ASP A 167 11.97 -11.84 -8.96
C ASP A 167 11.24 -13.17 -8.66
N ARG A 168 9.94 -13.09 -8.42
CA ARG A 168 9.06 -14.24 -8.24
C ARG A 168 8.03 -14.30 -9.34
N SER A 169 7.74 -15.52 -9.79
CA SER A 169 6.72 -15.77 -10.80
C SER A 169 5.68 -16.74 -10.26
N TYR A 170 4.41 -16.43 -10.48
CA TYR A 170 3.26 -17.25 -10.08
C TYR A 170 2.07 -17.00 -11.01
N CYS A 171 1.04 -17.80 -10.89
CA CYS A 171 -0.17 -17.66 -11.66
C CYS A 171 -1.34 -17.24 -10.75
N LEU A 172 -2.00 -16.14 -11.09
CA LEU A 172 -3.21 -15.70 -10.41
C LEU A 172 -4.42 -16.29 -11.11
N PHE A 173 -5.28 -16.98 -10.37
CA PHE A 173 -6.58 -17.45 -10.87
C PHE A 173 -7.64 -16.39 -10.58
N VAL A 174 -8.31 -15.94 -11.63
CA VAL A 174 -9.35 -14.92 -11.63
C VAL A 174 -10.57 -15.42 -12.41
N ASP A 175 -11.72 -14.77 -12.21
CA ASP A 175 -12.94 -15.17 -12.88
C ASP A 175 -12.93 -14.77 -14.36
N ASP A 176 -12.62 -13.49 -14.64
CA ASP A 176 -12.57 -12.97 -16.02
C ASP A 176 -11.64 -11.76 -16.15
N LEU A 177 -11.30 -11.43 -17.40
CA LEU A 177 -10.57 -10.23 -17.80
C LEU A 177 -11.52 -9.20 -18.38
N ILE A 178 -11.64 -8.03 -17.75
CA ILE A 178 -12.46 -6.92 -18.26
C ILE A 178 -11.74 -6.22 -19.43
N GLY A 179 -10.43 -6.04 -19.30
CA GLY A 179 -9.59 -5.37 -20.30
C GLY A 179 -8.57 -4.41 -19.70
N GLU A 180 -7.79 -3.80 -20.59
CA GLU A 180 -6.73 -2.87 -20.25
C GLU A 180 -7.28 -1.45 -20.07
N GLN A 181 -6.77 -0.74 -19.07
CA GLN A 181 -7.10 0.65 -18.83
C GLN A 181 -5.97 1.36 -18.10
N GLN A 182 -5.70 2.59 -18.50
CA GLN A 182 -4.90 3.51 -17.69
C GLN A 182 -5.67 3.91 -16.45
N VAL A 183 -5.06 3.71 -15.28
CA VAL A 183 -5.66 4.02 -14.00
C VAL A 183 -4.77 4.95 -13.18
N VAL A 184 -5.40 5.83 -12.43
CA VAL A 184 -4.72 6.68 -11.47
C VAL A 184 -4.66 5.95 -10.14
N VAL A 185 -3.46 5.59 -9.72
CA VAL A 185 -3.24 4.93 -8.42
C VAL A 185 -3.46 5.93 -7.31
N LYS A 186 -4.37 5.62 -6.40
CA LYS A 186 -4.57 6.34 -5.15
C LYS A 186 -4.01 5.50 -3.99
N PRO A 187 -3.23 6.10 -3.10
CA PRO A 187 -2.77 5.39 -1.91
C PRO A 187 -3.97 4.99 -1.05
N LEU A 188 -3.82 3.88 -0.35
CA LEU A 188 -4.84 3.44 0.61
C LEU A 188 -4.97 4.48 1.73
N PRO A 189 -6.20 4.74 2.23
CA PRO A 189 -6.41 5.59 3.38
C PRO A 189 -5.61 5.15 4.60
N ALA A 190 -5.10 6.12 5.38
CA ALA A 190 -4.22 5.83 6.52
C ALA A 190 -4.83 4.90 7.58
N PHE A 191 -6.16 4.90 7.75
CA PHE A 191 -6.84 4.00 8.69
C PHE A 191 -6.77 2.51 8.27
N LEU A 192 -6.46 2.21 7.01
CA LEU A 192 -6.25 0.84 6.52
C LEU A 192 -4.81 0.34 6.73
N SER A 193 -3.89 1.21 7.17
CA SER A 193 -2.49 0.82 7.39
C SER A 193 -2.30 -0.24 8.50
N GLU A 194 -3.24 -0.32 9.45
CA GLU A 194 -3.24 -1.32 10.53
C GLU A 194 -3.47 -2.75 10.02
N PHE A 195 -4.04 -2.91 8.82
CA PHE A 195 -4.35 -4.23 8.25
C PHE A 195 -3.22 -4.83 7.43
N ASN A 196 -2.04 -4.19 7.36
CA ASN A 196 -0.87 -4.66 6.61
C ASN A 196 -1.19 -5.11 5.17
N LEU A 197 -2.09 -4.39 4.49
CA LEU A 197 -2.61 -4.77 3.17
C LEU A 197 -1.51 -4.92 2.11
N LYS A 198 -0.37 -4.23 2.29
CA LYS A 198 0.80 -4.39 1.41
C LYS A 198 1.41 -5.78 1.47
N ASP A 199 1.39 -6.42 2.64
CA ASP A 199 1.88 -7.79 2.81
C ASP A 199 0.98 -8.82 2.10
N HIS A 200 -0.23 -8.39 1.73
CA HIS A 200 -1.19 -9.14 0.93
C HIS A 200 -1.22 -8.70 -0.54
N GLY A 201 -0.20 -7.97 -1.02
CA GLY A 201 -0.10 -7.53 -2.41
C GLY A 201 -1.02 -6.36 -2.79
N ILE A 202 -1.70 -5.71 -1.83
CA ILE A 202 -2.56 -4.54 -2.10
C ILE A 202 -1.74 -3.27 -1.92
N THR A 203 -1.47 -2.56 -3.02
CA THR A 203 -0.62 -1.36 -3.01
C THR A 203 -1.41 -0.05 -3.08
N GLY A 204 -2.65 -0.11 -3.56
CA GLY A 204 -3.49 1.06 -3.71
C GLY A 204 -4.88 0.72 -4.22
N CYS A 205 -5.59 1.74 -4.64
CA CYS A 205 -6.87 1.60 -5.32
C CYS A 205 -7.01 2.65 -6.43
N THR A 206 -7.96 2.45 -7.30
CA THR A 206 -8.40 3.46 -8.29
C THR A 206 -9.92 3.58 -8.28
N ILE A 207 -10.42 4.76 -8.62
CA ILE A 207 -11.84 5.00 -8.83
C ILE A 207 -12.07 4.95 -10.34
N MET A 208 -12.92 4.05 -10.76
CA MET A 208 -13.28 3.88 -12.16
C MET A 208 -14.30 4.92 -12.62
N GLY A 209 -14.49 5.05 -13.95
CA GLY A 209 -15.42 6.02 -14.53
C GLY A 209 -16.90 5.84 -14.14
N ASP A 210 -17.29 4.65 -13.74
CA ASP A 210 -18.62 4.30 -13.23
C ASP A 210 -18.78 4.55 -11.72
N GLY A 211 -17.72 5.03 -11.04
CA GLY A 211 -17.67 5.28 -9.60
C GLY A 211 -17.28 4.07 -8.75
N ASN A 212 -17.11 2.90 -9.33
CA ASN A 212 -16.64 1.72 -8.62
C ASN A 212 -15.16 1.84 -8.24
N ILE A 213 -14.75 1.11 -7.20
CA ILE A 213 -13.37 1.05 -6.76
C ILE A 213 -12.76 -0.25 -7.29
N SER A 214 -11.58 -0.13 -7.89
CA SER A 214 -10.73 -1.27 -8.21
C SER A 214 -9.49 -1.27 -7.30
N ILE A 215 -9.18 -2.44 -6.74
CA ILE A 215 -8.03 -2.66 -5.87
C ILE A 215 -6.81 -2.94 -6.75
N ILE A 216 -5.69 -2.27 -6.47
CA ILE A 216 -4.44 -2.46 -7.23
C ILE A 216 -3.57 -3.49 -6.52
N LEU A 217 -3.24 -4.54 -7.25
CA LEU A 217 -2.35 -5.63 -6.82
C LEU A 217 -0.97 -5.45 -7.45
N ASP A 218 0.08 -5.51 -6.62
CA ASP A 218 1.48 -5.42 -7.07
C ASP A 218 2.41 -6.26 -6.18
#